data_82f46235a0452e88cf5eee8c4cf8d750
#
_entry.id   82f46235a0452e88cf5eee8c4cf8d750
#
_cell.length_a   1.000
_cell.length_b   1.000
_cell.length_c   1.000
_cell.angle_alpha   90.00
_cell.angle_beta   90.00
_cell.angle_gamma   90.00
#
_symmetry.space_group_name_H-M   'P 1'
#
loop_
_entity.id
_entity.type
_entity.pdbx_description
1 polymer ?
#
loop_
_entity_poly.entity_id
_entity_poly.type
_entity_poly.pdbx_seq_one_letter_code
_entity_poly.pdbx_strand_id
1 'polypeptide(L)'
;KRQGQMLWDYMDVLGNKFPPYFAVDNGKMRWGTKVCGVDVKAPSAILDVPAQERNVVICCMYYDAISAQLKAMGVEHSEFQDRYFV
;
A
#
# COMPACT_ATOMS: atom_id res chain seq x y z
N LYS A 1 11.10 -13.79 -1.33
CA LYS A 1 9.66 -13.72 -1.04
C LYS A 1 8.87 -13.62 -2.32
N ARG A 2 7.67 -14.17 -2.32
CA ARG A 2 6.77 -14.00 -3.45
C ARG A 2 6.29 -12.55 -3.50
N GLN A 3 5.89 -12.14 -4.68
CA GLN A 3 5.37 -10.81 -4.92
C GLN A 3 4.15 -10.53 -4.05
N GLY A 4 4.11 -9.35 -3.47
CA GLY A 4 2.99 -8.96 -2.63
C GLY A 4 2.97 -9.59 -1.26
N GLN A 5 4.08 -10.24 -0.83
CA GLN A 5 4.09 -10.95 0.45
C GLN A 5 3.73 -10.05 1.63
N MET A 6 4.24 -8.81 1.66
CA MET A 6 3.93 -7.91 2.77
C MET A 6 2.47 -7.47 2.77
N LEU A 7 1.83 -7.39 1.61
CA LEU A 7 0.39 -7.11 1.55
C LEU A 7 -0.40 -8.31 2.09
N TRP A 8 -0.01 -9.55 1.74
CA TRP A 8 -0.61 -10.73 2.33
C TRP A 8 -0.47 -10.72 3.85
N ASP A 9 0.72 -10.37 4.35
CA ASP A 9 0.97 -10.31 5.79
C ASP A 9 0.09 -9.25 6.45
N TYR A 10 -0.04 -8.07 5.82
CA TYR A 10 -0.94 -7.04 6.31
C TYR A 10 -2.38 -7.54 6.40
N MET A 11 -2.85 -8.23 5.36
CA MET A 11 -4.22 -8.75 5.33
C MET A 11 -4.47 -9.76 6.44
N ASP A 12 -3.47 -10.59 6.75
CA ASP A 12 -3.60 -11.60 7.80
C ASP A 12 -3.73 -10.96 9.20
N VAL A 13 -3.05 -9.85 9.44
CA VAL A 13 -2.98 -9.23 10.77
C VAL A 13 -4.03 -8.13 10.93
N LEU A 14 -4.14 -7.24 9.97
CA LEU A 14 -4.93 -6.02 10.09
C LEU A 14 -6.08 -5.92 9.09
N GLY A 15 -6.10 -6.76 8.08
CA GLY A 15 -7.04 -6.63 6.97
C GLY A 15 -8.51 -6.73 7.39
N ASN A 16 -8.82 -7.52 8.41
CA ASN A 16 -10.20 -7.64 8.90
C ASN A 16 -10.68 -6.36 9.60
N LYS A 17 -9.74 -5.66 10.23
CA LYS A 17 -10.05 -4.46 11.02
C LYS A 17 -9.93 -3.20 10.16
N PHE A 18 -8.96 -3.19 9.25
CA PHE A 18 -8.66 -2.05 8.39
C PHE A 18 -8.50 -2.54 6.94
N PRO A 19 -9.59 -2.95 6.28
CA PRO A 19 -9.50 -3.47 4.92
C PRO A 19 -9.06 -2.36 3.95
N PRO A 20 -8.08 -2.65 3.06
CA PRO A 20 -7.66 -1.66 2.08
C PRO A 20 -8.72 -1.48 0.99
N TYR A 21 -8.90 -0.26 0.51
CA TYR A 21 -9.78 0.01 -0.63
C TYR A 21 -9.11 -0.36 -1.94
N PHE A 22 -7.83 -0.07 -2.05
CA PHE A 22 -7.02 -0.43 -3.22
C PHE A 22 -5.55 -0.36 -2.83
N ALA A 23 -4.71 -0.92 -3.70
CA ALA A 23 -3.27 -0.80 -3.59
C ALA A 23 -2.75 0.03 -4.76
N VAL A 24 -1.56 0.60 -4.61
CA VAL A 24 -0.89 1.30 -5.70
C VAL A 24 0.49 0.71 -5.92
N ASP A 25 0.97 0.79 -7.15
CA ASP A 25 2.25 0.24 -7.54
C ASP A 25 2.82 1.09 -8.68
N ASN A 26 4.14 1.28 -8.68
CA ASN A 26 4.80 2.04 -9.75
C ASN A 26 4.87 1.27 -11.08
N GLY A 27 4.71 -0.05 -11.03
CA GLY A 27 4.78 -0.89 -12.23
C GLY A 27 3.49 -0.85 -13.03
N LYS A 28 3.53 -0.21 -14.20
CA LYS A 28 2.35 -0.05 -15.07
C LYS A 28 1.70 -1.37 -15.43
N MET A 29 2.50 -2.42 -15.54
CA MET A 29 2.00 -3.74 -15.92
C MET A 29 1.05 -4.33 -14.88
N ARG A 30 1.08 -3.80 -13.66
CA ARG A 30 0.24 -4.31 -12.57
C ARG A 30 -1.07 -3.56 -12.44
N TRP A 31 -1.19 -2.39 -13.05
CA TRP A 31 -2.40 -1.59 -12.94
C TRP A 31 -3.58 -2.33 -13.57
N GLY A 32 -4.69 -2.35 -12.87
CA GLY A 32 -5.88 -3.07 -13.29
C GLY A 32 -5.89 -4.55 -12.91
N THR A 33 -4.84 -5.01 -12.23
CA THR A 33 -4.80 -6.38 -11.69
C THR A 33 -5.23 -6.39 -10.24
N LYS A 34 -5.26 -7.57 -9.63
CA LYS A 34 -5.56 -7.72 -8.20
C LYS A 34 -4.46 -8.45 -7.48
N VAL A 35 -4.17 -8.02 -6.25
CA VAL A 35 -3.28 -8.73 -5.33
C VAL A 35 -4.05 -8.90 -4.03
N CYS A 36 -4.14 -10.11 -3.52
CA CYS A 36 -4.93 -10.43 -2.32
C CYS A 36 -6.40 -9.99 -2.45
N GLY A 37 -6.94 -10.00 -3.66
CA GLY A 37 -8.30 -9.53 -3.91
C GLY A 37 -8.44 -8.00 -3.92
N VAL A 38 -7.34 -7.28 -3.82
CA VAL A 38 -7.32 -5.81 -3.78
C VAL A 38 -6.89 -5.28 -5.15
N ASP A 39 -7.65 -4.31 -5.67
CA ASP A 39 -7.32 -3.69 -6.95
C ASP A 39 -6.00 -2.93 -6.87
N VAL A 40 -5.19 -3.04 -7.92
CA VAL A 40 -3.92 -2.31 -8.03
C VAL A 40 -4.08 -1.17 -9.02
N LYS A 41 -3.71 0.03 -8.59
CA LYS A 41 -3.85 1.25 -9.38
C LYS A 41 -2.52 2.01 -9.47
N ALA A 42 -2.49 3.04 -10.31
CA ALA A 42 -1.35 3.94 -10.37
C ALA A 42 -1.24 4.73 -9.05
N PRO A 43 -0.02 5.14 -8.64
CA PRO A 43 0.16 5.91 -7.40
C PRO A 43 -0.68 7.19 -7.35
N SER A 44 -0.91 7.84 -8.48
CA SER A 44 -1.74 9.05 -8.54
C SER A 44 -3.17 8.84 -8.07
N ALA A 45 -3.66 7.60 -8.02
CA ALA A 45 -5.00 7.31 -7.51
C ALA A 45 -5.17 7.72 -6.04
N ILE A 46 -4.09 7.78 -5.27
CA ILE A 46 -4.14 8.24 -3.88
C ILE A 46 -4.66 9.69 -3.82
N LEU A 47 -4.28 10.51 -4.79
CA LEU A 47 -4.65 11.92 -4.81
C LEU A 47 -6.14 12.14 -5.10
N ASP A 48 -6.83 11.13 -5.62
CA ASP A 48 -8.28 11.18 -5.83
C ASP A 48 -9.06 10.97 -4.53
N VAL A 49 -8.40 10.49 -3.48
CA VAL A 49 -8.99 10.30 -2.16
C VAL A 49 -8.79 11.61 -1.38
N PRO A 50 -9.84 12.19 -0.79
CA PRO A 50 -9.67 13.40 0.04
C PRO A 50 -8.62 13.20 1.12
N ALA A 51 -7.78 14.21 1.35
CA ALA A 51 -6.63 14.10 2.25
C ALA A 51 -7.01 13.61 3.65
N GLN A 52 -8.14 14.09 4.17
CA GLN A 52 -8.59 13.68 5.51
C GLN A 52 -9.11 12.24 5.59
N GLU A 53 -9.35 11.63 4.44
CA GLU A 53 -9.80 10.24 4.37
C GLU A 53 -8.69 9.25 4.03
N ARG A 54 -7.48 9.77 3.76
CA ARG A 54 -6.34 8.91 3.40
C ARG A 54 -5.76 8.23 4.62
N ASN A 55 -5.46 6.95 4.44
CA ASN A 55 -4.71 6.17 5.42
C ASN A 55 -3.78 5.26 4.63
N VAL A 56 -2.60 5.77 4.29
CA VAL A 56 -1.66 5.10 3.39
C VAL A 56 -0.63 4.34 4.20
N VAL A 57 -0.50 3.05 3.90
CA VAL A 57 0.44 2.16 4.58
C VAL A 57 1.38 1.57 3.53
N ILE A 58 2.68 1.67 3.78
CA ILE A 58 3.69 1.07 2.90
C ILE A 58 3.85 -0.40 3.25
N CYS A 59 3.55 -1.27 2.28
CA CYS A 59 3.62 -2.73 2.43
C CYS A 59 4.63 -3.31 1.44
N CYS A 60 5.86 -2.80 1.43
CA CYS A 60 6.90 -3.31 0.56
C CYS A 60 8.28 -3.14 1.20
N MET A 61 9.28 -3.79 0.58
CA MET A 61 10.65 -3.77 1.09
C MET A 61 11.40 -2.48 0.76
N TYR A 62 10.88 -1.67 -0.16
CA TYR A 62 11.54 -0.47 -0.64
C TYR A 62 11.02 0.77 0.09
N TYR A 63 10.94 0.67 1.41
CA TYR A 63 10.33 1.71 2.24
C TYR A 63 10.91 3.10 1.96
N ASP A 64 12.23 3.25 1.94
CA ASP A 64 12.85 4.58 1.80
C ASP A 64 12.48 5.24 0.48
N ALA A 65 12.52 4.49 -0.62
CA ALA A 65 12.19 5.03 -1.94
C ALA A 65 10.70 5.40 -2.04
N ILE A 66 9.82 4.55 -1.55
CA ILE A 66 8.38 4.80 -1.59
C ILE A 66 8.01 5.93 -0.65
N SER A 67 8.61 5.98 0.53
CA SER A 67 8.39 7.07 1.48
C SER A 67 8.76 8.42 0.87
N ALA A 68 9.93 8.50 0.20
CA ALA A 68 10.35 9.72 -0.48
C ALA A 68 9.37 10.13 -1.59
N GLN A 69 8.88 9.16 -2.35
CA GLN A 69 7.89 9.40 -3.39
C GLN A 69 6.59 9.96 -2.81
N LEU A 70 6.07 9.36 -1.74
CA LEU A 70 4.84 9.81 -1.11
C LEU A 70 5.00 11.21 -0.52
N LYS A 71 6.14 11.50 0.08
CA LYS A 71 6.44 12.85 0.59
C LYS A 71 6.42 13.88 -0.54
N ALA A 72 7.03 13.53 -1.67
CA ALA A 72 7.04 14.42 -2.84
C ALA A 72 5.62 14.67 -3.38
N MET A 73 4.71 13.72 -3.21
CA MET A 73 3.30 13.87 -3.58
C MET A 73 2.46 14.61 -2.52
N GLY A 74 3.05 14.91 -1.37
CA GLY A 74 2.32 15.53 -0.26
C GLY A 74 1.41 14.55 0.49
N VAL A 75 1.73 13.26 0.47
CA VAL A 75 0.91 12.21 1.06
C VAL A 75 1.54 11.72 2.37
N GLU A 76 0.80 11.83 3.45
CA GLU A 76 1.18 11.24 4.73
C GLU A 76 1.00 9.72 4.68
N HIS A 77 1.87 9.00 5.38
CA HIS A 77 1.86 7.54 5.33
C HIS A 77 2.49 6.94 6.58
N SER A 78 2.27 5.64 6.75
CA SER A 78 2.91 4.83 7.78
C SER A 78 3.53 3.58 7.14
N GLU A 79 4.36 2.89 7.90
CA GLU A 79 5.01 1.65 7.46
C GLU A 79 4.37 0.47 8.17
N PHE A 80 4.03 -0.58 7.41
CA PHE A 80 3.66 -1.85 7.98
C PHE A 80 4.93 -2.60 8.36
N GLN A 81 5.05 -3.04 9.61
CA GLN A 81 6.23 -3.73 10.10
C GLN A 81 5.88 -5.16 10.46
N ASP A 82 6.61 -6.08 9.89
CA ASP A 82 6.35 -7.51 10.07
C ASP A 82 6.58 -7.99 11.50
N ARG A 83 7.30 -7.22 12.30
CA ARG A 83 7.48 -7.56 13.73
C ARG A 83 6.16 -7.62 14.51
N TYR A 84 5.09 -7.11 13.94
CA TYR A 84 3.77 -7.25 14.55
C TYR A 84 3.23 -8.67 14.51
N PHE A 85 3.90 -9.54 13.78
CA PHE A 85 3.50 -10.95 13.64
C PHE A 85 4.16 -11.86 14.65
N VAL A 86 4.98 -11.35 15.49
CA VAL A 86 5.68 -12.17 16.48
C VAL A 86 4.70 -12.67 17.54
#